data_e06e085049badf60a743b229a153becc
#
_entry.id   e06e085049badf60a743b229a153becc
#
_cell.length_a   1.000
_cell.length_b   1.000
_cell.length_c   1.000
_cell.angle_alpha   90.00
_cell.angle_beta   90.00
_cell.angle_gamma   90.00
#
_symmetry.space_group_name_H-M   'P 1'
#
loop_
_entity.id
_entity.type
_entity.pdbx_description
1 polymer ?
#
loop_
_entity_poly.entity_id
_entity_poly.type
_entity_poly.pdbx_seq_one_letter_code
_entity_poly.pdbx_strand_id
1 'polypeptide(L)'
;MDSKITEIFYLVDEFCKEFEQAKEGHILSEKTSVKRRNRKFTMSDSEVITIVILFHLKKYRCLKHFYTMHVQKYMQGDFPKTVAYNRFVELQQKALMPMAVFLQFCCLGKCTGVSFIDSTPIRVCHIKREFQHKTFKSLATKGQCSMGWFFGFKLHIVINDKGEILDFLFTQANVDDREPLKNKNFHDKIFGKLFGDKGYISKTLFDELFIDGIHLITRLRKNMKNSLMLLHDKLLLRKRVLVESVNDELKNTCNIEHTRHRSFENFLSNLLSGLIAYSFLPKKPSLRMDDIIDNKQIANFA
;
A
#
# COMPACT_ATOMS: atom_id res chain seq x y z
N MET A 1 -19.59 2.46 -21.79
CA MET A 1 -18.97 2.66 -20.48
C MET A 1 -18.36 1.35 -20.02
N ASP A 2 -17.11 1.35 -19.63
CA ASP A 2 -16.50 0.17 -19.02
C ASP A 2 -17.12 0.04 -17.61
N SER A 3 -17.85 -1.03 -17.36
CA SER A 3 -18.58 -1.31 -16.10
C SER A 3 -17.67 -1.09 -14.86
N LYS A 4 -16.40 -1.41 -15.01
CA LYS A 4 -15.42 -1.25 -13.94
C LYS A 4 -15.05 0.21 -13.63
N ILE A 5 -15.08 1.09 -14.63
CA ILE A 5 -14.81 2.54 -14.40
C ILE A 5 -15.97 3.13 -13.59
N THR A 6 -17.20 2.78 -13.95
CA THR A 6 -18.40 3.23 -13.25
C THR A 6 -18.42 2.71 -11.80
N GLU A 7 -18.05 1.46 -11.57
CA GLU A 7 -17.96 0.86 -10.23
C GLU A 7 -16.96 1.60 -9.35
N ILE A 8 -15.72 1.82 -9.84
CA ILE A 8 -14.69 2.53 -9.09
C ILE A 8 -15.12 3.96 -8.81
N PHE A 9 -15.64 4.67 -9.82
CA PHE A 9 -16.11 6.04 -9.67
C PHE A 9 -17.21 6.13 -8.63
N TYR A 10 -18.21 5.24 -8.66
CA TYR A 10 -19.32 5.22 -7.72
C TYR A 10 -18.81 5.06 -6.26
N LEU A 11 -17.95 4.10 -6.01
CA LEU A 11 -17.39 3.85 -4.67
C LEU A 11 -16.58 5.06 -4.15
N VAL A 12 -15.76 5.65 -5.03
CA VAL A 12 -14.96 6.83 -4.68
C VAL A 12 -15.85 8.07 -4.46
N ASP A 13 -16.90 8.24 -5.26
CA ASP A 13 -17.80 9.39 -5.18
C ASP A 13 -18.67 9.35 -3.92
N GLU A 14 -19.22 8.19 -3.58
CA GLU A 14 -19.95 8.00 -2.32
C GLU A 14 -19.04 8.30 -1.12
N PHE A 15 -17.83 7.74 -1.11
CA PHE A 15 -16.86 8.05 -0.06
C PHE A 15 -16.53 9.55 0.01
N CYS A 16 -16.27 10.22 -1.12
CA CYS A 16 -15.94 11.64 -1.13
C CYS A 16 -17.09 12.50 -0.56
N LYS A 17 -18.35 12.16 -0.85
CA LYS A 17 -19.51 12.84 -0.29
C LYS A 17 -19.58 12.70 1.24
N GLU A 18 -19.41 11.47 1.75
CA GLU A 18 -19.37 11.20 3.19
C GLU A 18 -18.19 11.92 3.87
N PHE A 19 -17.02 11.90 3.23
CA PHE A 19 -15.82 12.56 3.73
C PHE A 19 -15.98 14.06 3.82
N GLU A 20 -16.59 14.72 2.83
CA GLU A 20 -16.86 16.15 2.86
C GLU A 20 -17.86 16.51 3.96
N GLN A 21 -18.93 15.73 4.13
CA GLN A 21 -19.91 15.94 5.21
C GLN A 21 -19.25 15.81 6.60
N ALA A 22 -18.44 14.76 6.80
CA ALA A 22 -17.71 14.59 8.05
C ALA A 22 -16.72 15.74 8.32
N LYS A 23 -16.08 16.26 7.27
CA LYS A 23 -15.16 17.37 7.36
C LYS A 23 -15.87 18.69 7.76
N GLU A 24 -17.04 18.98 7.21
CA GLU A 24 -17.83 20.18 7.56
C GLU A 24 -18.19 20.23 9.04
N GLY A 25 -18.47 19.07 9.67
CA GLY A 25 -18.74 18.98 11.10
C GLY A 25 -17.53 19.16 12.03
N HIS A 26 -16.29 19.06 11.50
CA HIS A 26 -15.05 19.00 12.30
C HIS A 26 -14.05 20.12 11.99
N ILE A 27 -14.33 20.99 11.01
CA ILE A 27 -13.47 22.15 10.74
C ILE A 27 -13.70 23.18 11.83
N LEU A 28 -12.74 23.25 12.77
CA LEU A 28 -12.53 24.46 13.56
C LEU A 28 -12.33 25.61 12.59
N SER A 29 -13.21 26.62 12.65
CA SER A 29 -13.11 27.81 11.81
C SER A 29 -11.76 28.46 12.06
N GLU A 30 -10.76 28.18 11.27
CA GLU A 30 -9.56 29.00 11.21
C GLU A 30 -10.01 30.42 10.84
N LYS A 31 -9.93 31.34 11.80
CA LYS A 31 -10.09 32.75 11.56
C LYS A 31 -8.94 33.29 10.71
N THR A 32 -8.85 32.79 9.47
CA THR A 32 -7.98 33.42 8.48
C THR A 32 -8.70 34.67 7.97
N SER A 33 -8.13 35.84 8.22
CA SER A 33 -8.62 37.16 7.81
C SER A 33 -8.73 37.34 6.29
N VAL A 34 -8.34 36.38 5.51
CA VAL A 34 -8.38 36.40 4.04
C VAL A 34 -9.58 35.57 3.57
N LYS A 35 -10.63 36.24 3.10
CA LYS A 35 -11.75 35.58 2.38
C LYS A 35 -11.23 34.93 1.12
N ARG A 36 -10.92 33.62 1.18
CA ARG A 36 -10.63 32.82 -0.02
C ARG A 36 -11.91 32.62 -0.80
N ARG A 37 -11.89 32.98 -2.09
CA ARG A 37 -13.00 32.78 -3.03
C ARG A 37 -13.30 31.30 -3.16
N ASN A 38 -14.41 30.82 -2.62
CA ASN A 38 -14.83 29.42 -2.62
C ASN A 38 -15.46 29.07 -3.99
N ARG A 39 -14.61 28.92 -5.03
CA ARG A 39 -15.05 28.49 -6.35
C ARG A 39 -14.92 26.99 -6.45
N LYS A 40 -16.02 26.28 -6.76
CA LYS A 40 -15.99 24.83 -7.04
C LYS A 40 -14.97 24.55 -8.15
N PHE A 41 -14.16 23.51 -7.97
CA PHE A 41 -13.22 23.06 -8.99
C PHE A 41 -13.99 22.49 -10.20
N THR A 42 -13.37 22.57 -11.36
CA THR A 42 -13.95 22.03 -12.62
C THR A 42 -14.01 20.50 -12.57
N MET A 43 -13.03 19.84 -11.93
CA MET A 43 -13.01 18.40 -11.65
C MET A 43 -13.21 18.18 -10.15
N SER A 44 -14.03 17.20 -9.79
CA SER A 44 -14.24 16.74 -8.42
C SER A 44 -13.05 15.90 -7.91
N ASP A 45 -12.92 15.76 -6.59
CA ASP A 45 -11.92 14.88 -6.00
C ASP A 45 -12.19 13.43 -6.41
N SER A 46 -13.45 13.02 -6.55
CA SER A 46 -13.85 11.70 -7.03
C SER A 46 -13.36 11.41 -8.46
N GLU A 47 -13.48 12.37 -9.39
CA GLU A 47 -12.93 12.24 -10.75
C GLU A 47 -11.41 12.12 -10.73
N VAL A 48 -10.73 12.96 -9.93
CA VAL A 48 -9.27 12.96 -9.83
C VAL A 48 -8.76 11.63 -9.26
N ILE A 49 -9.34 11.15 -8.16
CA ILE A 49 -8.97 9.88 -7.51
C ILE A 49 -9.23 8.71 -8.47
N THR A 50 -10.37 8.69 -9.13
CA THR A 50 -10.68 7.63 -10.12
C THR A 50 -9.66 7.60 -11.24
N ILE A 51 -9.28 8.74 -11.80
CA ILE A 51 -8.29 8.82 -12.89
C ILE A 51 -6.92 8.27 -12.44
N VAL A 52 -6.44 8.60 -11.23
CA VAL A 52 -5.15 8.08 -10.76
C VAL A 52 -5.20 6.58 -10.43
N ILE A 53 -6.34 6.06 -9.97
CA ILE A 53 -6.53 4.61 -9.81
C ILE A 53 -6.48 3.92 -11.19
N LEU A 54 -7.20 4.45 -12.18
CA LEU A 54 -7.22 3.92 -13.55
C LEU A 54 -5.84 3.96 -14.20
N PHE A 55 -5.01 4.95 -13.90
CA PHE A 55 -3.63 5.02 -14.37
C PHE A 55 -2.85 3.75 -14.03
N HIS A 56 -2.97 3.24 -12.80
CA HIS A 56 -2.33 2.02 -12.34
C HIS A 56 -3.00 0.77 -12.93
N LEU A 57 -4.34 0.68 -12.90
CA LEU A 57 -5.08 -0.47 -13.42
C LEU A 57 -4.85 -0.68 -14.93
N LYS A 58 -4.69 0.39 -15.68
CA LYS A 58 -4.37 0.35 -17.12
C LYS A 58 -2.86 0.20 -17.39
N LYS A 59 -2.03 0.02 -16.33
CA LYS A 59 -0.59 -0.26 -16.40
C LYS A 59 0.25 0.78 -17.15
N TYR A 60 -0.17 2.04 -17.15
CA TYR A 60 0.62 3.12 -17.72
C TYR A 60 1.81 3.46 -16.81
N ARG A 61 2.95 3.82 -17.42
CA ARG A 61 4.17 4.23 -16.69
C ARG A 61 4.36 5.74 -16.60
N CYS A 62 3.64 6.52 -17.40
CA CYS A 62 3.76 7.97 -17.45
C CYS A 62 2.37 8.61 -17.27
N LEU A 63 2.14 9.23 -16.12
CA LEU A 63 0.86 9.86 -15.79
C LEU A 63 0.50 10.97 -16.80
N LYS A 64 1.47 11.80 -17.21
CA LYS A 64 1.22 12.84 -18.22
C LYS A 64 0.72 12.25 -19.51
N HIS A 65 1.37 11.20 -20.00
CA HIS A 65 0.96 10.52 -21.24
C HIS A 65 -0.44 9.90 -21.10
N PHE A 66 -0.70 9.19 -19.99
CA PHE A 66 -2.02 8.63 -19.71
C PHE A 66 -3.11 9.71 -19.69
N TYR A 67 -2.90 10.79 -18.94
CA TYR A 67 -3.87 11.87 -18.82
C TYR A 67 -4.13 12.57 -20.15
N THR A 68 -3.08 13.04 -20.84
CA THR A 68 -3.23 13.84 -22.06
C THR A 68 -3.63 13.04 -23.30
N MET A 69 -3.16 11.79 -23.41
CA MET A 69 -3.36 10.99 -24.62
C MET A 69 -4.47 9.95 -24.48
N HIS A 70 -4.81 9.55 -23.25
CA HIS A 70 -5.87 8.57 -23.03
C HIS A 70 -7.11 9.20 -22.39
N VAL A 71 -6.99 9.85 -21.23
CA VAL A 71 -8.15 10.42 -20.52
C VAL A 71 -8.78 11.54 -21.34
N GLN A 72 -8.01 12.56 -21.74
CA GLN A 72 -8.53 13.72 -22.46
C GLN A 72 -9.04 13.41 -23.86
N LYS A 73 -8.56 12.34 -24.52
CA LYS A 73 -8.98 12.01 -25.90
C LYS A 73 -10.03 10.93 -25.97
N TYR A 74 -9.91 9.88 -25.16
CA TYR A 74 -10.74 8.68 -25.31
C TYR A 74 -11.73 8.47 -24.16
N MET A 75 -11.61 9.20 -23.04
CA MET A 75 -12.52 9.06 -21.91
C MET A 75 -13.39 10.31 -21.68
N GLN A 76 -13.68 11.06 -22.75
CA GLN A 76 -14.51 12.27 -22.66
C GLN A 76 -15.97 11.96 -22.26
N GLY A 77 -16.44 10.74 -22.55
CA GLY A 77 -17.76 10.27 -22.12
C GLY A 77 -17.84 10.05 -20.59
N ASP A 78 -16.73 9.62 -19.97
CA ASP A 78 -16.62 9.37 -18.54
C ASP A 78 -16.19 10.64 -17.79
N PHE A 79 -15.28 11.44 -18.38
CA PHE A 79 -14.73 12.69 -17.80
C PHE A 79 -14.88 13.86 -18.78
N PRO A 80 -16.09 14.47 -18.86
CA PRO A 80 -16.40 15.47 -19.90
C PRO A 80 -15.70 16.82 -19.68
N LYS A 81 -15.29 17.13 -18.44
CA LYS A 81 -14.69 18.42 -18.06
C LYS A 81 -13.29 18.25 -17.50
N THR A 82 -12.35 17.87 -18.34
CA THR A 82 -10.95 17.74 -17.95
C THR A 82 -10.23 19.09 -17.90
N VAL A 83 -9.29 19.24 -16.97
CA VAL A 83 -8.44 20.44 -16.82
C VAL A 83 -7.07 20.24 -17.49
N ALA A 84 -6.28 21.31 -17.63
CA ALA A 84 -4.89 21.17 -18.10
C ALA A 84 -4.07 20.28 -17.15
N TYR A 85 -3.08 19.54 -17.70
CA TYR A 85 -2.29 18.56 -16.93
C TYR A 85 -1.65 19.15 -15.64
N ASN A 86 -1.08 20.35 -15.70
CA ASN A 86 -0.48 20.97 -14.52
C ASN A 86 -1.53 21.20 -13.43
N ARG A 87 -2.74 21.64 -13.81
CA ARG A 87 -3.84 21.80 -12.88
C ARG A 87 -4.33 20.46 -12.32
N PHE A 88 -4.36 19.42 -13.13
CA PHE A 88 -4.67 18.06 -12.68
C PHE A 88 -3.69 17.59 -11.59
N VAL A 89 -2.39 17.83 -11.77
CA VAL A 89 -1.37 17.48 -10.76
C VAL A 89 -1.57 18.24 -9.45
N GLU A 90 -1.98 19.51 -9.50
CA GLU A 90 -2.31 20.29 -8.28
C GLU A 90 -3.57 19.72 -7.57
N LEU A 91 -4.59 19.31 -8.32
CA LEU A 91 -5.79 18.67 -7.78
C LEU A 91 -5.45 17.30 -7.16
N GLN A 92 -4.59 16.54 -7.80
CA GLN A 92 -4.10 15.26 -7.27
C GLN A 92 -3.41 15.42 -5.92
N GLN A 93 -2.60 16.48 -5.72
CA GLN A 93 -1.99 16.78 -4.43
C GLN A 93 -3.03 17.11 -3.35
N LYS A 94 -4.08 17.84 -3.72
CA LYS A 94 -5.19 18.17 -2.79
C LYS A 94 -6.01 16.94 -2.41
N ALA A 95 -6.17 16.00 -3.34
CA ALA A 95 -6.87 14.75 -3.13
C ALA A 95 -6.06 13.71 -2.29
N LEU A 96 -4.85 14.04 -1.84
CA LEU A 96 -3.99 13.12 -1.10
C LEU A 96 -4.63 12.64 0.20
N MET A 97 -5.23 13.55 0.98
CA MET A 97 -5.88 13.20 2.24
C MET A 97 -7.11 12.31 2.03
N PRO A 98 -8.10 12.67 1.19
CA PRO A 98 -9.22 11.77 0.92
C PRO A 98 -8.77 10.42 0.34
N MET A 99 -7.72 10.36 -0.50
CA MET A 99 -7.16 9.08 -0.96
C MET A 99 -6.62 8.22 0.18
N ALA A 100 -5.89 8.83 1.13
CA ALA A 100 -5.34 8.10 2.27
C ALA A 100 -6.46 7.51 3.15
N VAL A 101 -7.51 8.30 3.42
CA VAL A 101 -8.67 7.86 4.19
C VAL A 101 -9.47 6.80 3.43
N PHE A 102 -9.68 6.96 2.12
CA PHE A 102 -10.35 5.96 1.28
C PHE A 102 -9.60 4.62 1.29
N LEU A 103 -8.27 4.65 1.16
CA LEU A 103 -7.47 3.43 1.26
C LEU A 103 -7.66 2.75 2.61
N GLN A 104 -7.59 3.51 3.71
CA GLN A 104 -7.63 2.98 5.07
C GLN A 104 -9.00 2.37 5.43
N PHE A 105 -10.10 2.95 4.97
CA PHE A 105 -11.45 2.55 5.37
C PHE A 105 -12.16 1.65 4.35
N CYS A 106 -11.85 1.81 3.05
CA CYS A 106 -12.59 1.14 1.98
C CYS A 106 -11.81 0.05 1.25
N CYS A 107 -10.45 0.08 1.30
CA CYS A 107 -9.63 -0.77 0.43
C CYS A 107 -8.85 -1.86 1.17
N LEU A 108 -8.70 -1.76 2.48
CA LEU A 108 -7.98 -2.75 3.27
C LEU A 108 -8.85 -3.98 3.54
N GLY A 109 -8.20 -5.16 3.56
CA GLY A 109 -8.84 -6.43 3.87
C GLY A 109 -9.10 -6.62 5.36
N LYS A 110 -9.73 -7.76 5.70
CA LYS A 110 -9.98 -8.18 7.08
C LYS A 110 -9.03 -9.31 7.47
N CYS A 111 -8.55 -9.30 8.72
CA CYS A 111 -7.73 -10.37 9.24
C CYS A 111 -8.52 -11.68 9.32
N THR A 112 -7.90 -12.77 8.89
CA THR A 112 -8.47 -14.13 8.89
C THR A 112 -7.87 -15.04 9.98
N GLY A 113 -6.97 -14.47 10.81
CA GLY A 113 -6.19 -15.22 11.79
C GLY A 113 -4.86 -15.77 11.24
N VAL A 114 -4.61 -15.63 9.94
CA VAL A 114 -3.35 -15.95 9.28
C VAL A 114 -2.88 -14.74 8.47
N SER A 115 -1.74 -14.20 8.80
CA SER A 115 -1.20 -13.01 8.17
C SER A 115 0.29 -13.17 7.83
N PHE A 116 0.74 -12.45 6.82
CA PHE A 116 2.14 -12.45 6.37
C PHE A 116 2.65 -11.02 6.33
N ILE A 117 3.85 -10.79 6.86
CA ILE A 117 4.51 -9.50 6.87
C ILE A 117 5.78 -9.53 6.04
N ASP A 118 6.02 -8.45 5.30
CA ASP A 118 7.27 -8.22 4.60
C ASP A 118 7.52 -6.72 4.41
N SER A 119 8.78 -6.36 4.15
CA SER A 119 9.19 -5.01 3.77
C SER A 119 9.78 -5.03 2.36
N THR A 120 9.40 -4.05 1.54
CA THR A 120 9.94 -3.93 0.20
C THR A 120 10.56 -2.55 -0.02
N PRO A 121 11.77 -2.45 -0.64
CA PRO A 121 12.38 -1.17 -0.93
C PRO A 121 11.61 -0.43 -2.02
N ILE A 122 11.39 0.87 -1.84
CA ILE A 122 10.88 1.81 -2.84
C ILE A 122 12.00 2.78 -3.18
N ARG A 123 12.65 2.55 -4.32
CA ARG A 123 13.78 3.34 -4.78
C ARG A 123 13.30 4.65 -5.41
N VAL A 124 13.90 5.76 -5.01
CA VAL A 124 13.58 7.09 -5.60
C VAL A 124 14.57 7.50 -6.68
N CYS A 125 15.78 6.97 -6.64
CA CYS A 125 16.78 7.12 -7.70
C CYS A 125 17.84 6.01 -7.59
N HIS A 126 18.70 5.94 -8.62
CA HIS A 126 19.87 5.07 -8.55
C HIS A 126 20.83 5.55 -7.44
N ILE A 127 21.41 4.63 -6.66
CA ILE A 127 22.24 4.93 -5.48
C ILE A 127 23.37 5.93 -5.76
N LYS A 128 24.02 5.86 -6.94
CA LYS A 128 25.08 6.81 -7.32
C LYS A 128 24.62 8.26 -7.47
N ARG A 129 23.29 8.49 -7.50
CA ARG A 129 22.69 9.82 -7.65
C ARG A 129 22.11 10.38 -6.35
N GLU A 130 22.30 9.71 -5.22
CA GLU A 130 21.72 10.13 -3.93
C GLU A 130 22.04 11.58 -3.56
N PHE A 131 23.30 12.01 -3.74
CA PHE A 131 23.75 13.37 -3.43
C PHE A 131 23.25 14.44 -4.41
N GLN A 132 22.88 14.04 -5.63
CA GLN A 132 22.37 14.94 -6.66
C GLN A 132 20.84 15.07 -6.63
N HIS A 133 20.16 14.21 -5.85
CA HIS A 133 18.70 14.11 -5.85
C HIS A 133 18.08 15.17 -4.94
N LYS A 134 17.63 16.30 -5.52
CA LYS A 134 17.13 17.46 -4.76
C LYS A 134 15.78 17.21 -4.09
N THR A 135 14.84 16.55 -4.77
CA THR A 135 13.44 16.37 -4.31
C THR A 135 13.32 15.59 -3.00
N PHE A 136 14.15 14.56 -2.81
CA PHE A 136 14.07 13.68 -1.65
C PHE A 136 15.27 13.76 -0.72
N LYS A 137 16.14 14.77 -0.87
CA LYS A 137 17.43 14.89 -0.16
C LYS A 137 17.27 14.84 1.37
N SER A 138 16.22 15.44 1.91
CA SER A 138 15.95 15.49 3.37
C SER A 138 14.94 14.44 3.84
N LEU A 139 14.30 13.71 2.93
CA LEU A 139 13.20 12.80 3.24
C LEU A 139 13.60 11.33 3.07
N ALA A 140 14.31 11.00 1.99
CA ALA A 140 14.79 9.65 1.73
C ALA A 140 16.14 9.41 2.39
N THR A 141 16.43 8.16 2.69
CA THR A 141 17.70 7.72 3.26
C THR A 141 18.28 6.54 2.50
N LYS A 142 19.56 6.24 2.76
CA LYS A 142 20.22 5.06 2.26
C LYS A 142 19.87 3.86 3.15
N GLY A 143 19.44 2.78 2.53
CA GLY A 143 19.14 1.51 3.20
C GLY A 143 19.80 0.34 2.48
N GLN A 144 19.80 -0.82 3.12
CA GLN A 144 20.31 -2.06 2.58
C GLN A 144 19.19 -3.08 2.45
N CYS A 145 19.17 -3.81 1.34
CA CYS A 145 18.31 -4.95 1.12
C CYS A 145 19.11 -6.14 0.56
N SER A 146 18.48 -7.27 0.32
CA SER A 146 19.12 -8.47 -0.25
C SER A 146 19.81 -8.21 -1.60
N MET A 147 19.34 -7.21 -2.36
CA MET A 147 19.90 -6.81 -3.65
C MET A 147 20.97 -5.71 -3.54
N GLY A 148 21.41 -5.36 -2.33
CA GLY A 148 22.42 -4.34 -2.07
C GLY A 148 21.87 -3.02 -1.53
N TRP A 149 22.66 -1.96 -1.65
CA TRP A 149 22.31 -0.63 -1.16
C TRP A 149 21.34 0.10 -2.11
N PHE A 150 20.40 0.84 -1.52
CA PHE A 150 19.49 1.70 -2.27
C PHE A 150 19.24 3.01 -1.54
N PHE A 151 18.77 4.02 -2.27
CA PHE A 151 18.33 5.31 -1.72
C PHE A 151 16.84 5.47 -1.93
N GLY A 152 16.09 5.67 -0.85
CA GLY A 152 14.64 5.74 -0.91
C GLY A 152 13.94 5.49 0.41
N PHE A 153 12.92 4.65 0.34
CA PHE A 153 12.02 4.31 1.44
C PHE A 153 11.79 2.81 1.50
N LYS A 154 11.16 2.35 2.57
CA LYS A 154 10.60 1.00 2.68
C LYS A 154 9.08 1.08 2.79
N LEU A 155 8.41 0.21 2.09
CA LEU A 155 7.00 -0.09 2.27
C LEU A 155 6.89 -1.40 3.05
N HIS A 156 6.35 -1.33 4.25
CA HIS A 156 6.01 -2.50 5.07
C HIS A 156 4.55 -2.81 4.83
N ILE A 157 4.23 -4.05 4.52
CA ILE A 157 2.85 -4.50 4.32
C ILE A 157 2.58 -5.75 5.16
N VAL A 158 1.35 -5.83 5.66
CA VAL A 158 0.77 -7.04 6.21
C VAL A 158 -0.39 -7.46 5.32
N ILE A 159 -0.41 -8.72 4.94
CA ILE A 159 -1.47 -9.29 4.10
C ILE A 159 -2.11 -10.49 4.79
N ASN A 160 -3.35 -10.82 4.41
CA ASN A 160 -3.99 -12.07 4.80
C ASN A 160 -3.68 -13.21 3.80
N ASP A 161 -4.23 -14.39 4.05
CA ASP A 161 -4.13 -15.58 3.19
C ASP A 161 -4.79 -15.41 1.82
N LYS A 162 -5.70 -14.43 1.67
CA LYS A 162 -6.34 -14.06 0.39
C LYS A 162 -5.54 -13.03 -0.40
N GLY A 163 -4.36 -12.61 0.10
CA GLY A 163 -3.52 -11.60 -0.53
C GLY A 163 -4.05 -10.17 -0.41
N GLU A 164 -5.04 -9.92 0.45
CA GLU A 164 -5.53 -8.58 0.72
C GLU A 164 -4.60 -7.88 1.70
N ILE A 165 -4.31 -6.60 1.47
CA ILE A 165 -3.50 -5.78 2.38
C ILE A 165 -4.36 -5.46 3.61
N LEU A 166 -3.87 -5.85 4.80
CA LEU A 166 -4.50 -5.56 6.09
C LEU A 166 -4.08 -4.21 6.64
N ASP A 167 -2.79 -3.93 6.53
CA ASP A 167 -2.21 -2.64 6.87
C ASP A 167 -0.90 -2.41 6.13
N PHE A 168 -0.46 -1.16 6.09
CA PHE A 168 0.79 -0.75 5.47
C PHE A 168 1.42 0.41 6.24
N LEU A 169 2.75 0.46 6.23
CA LEU A 169 3.51 1.57 6.79
C LEU A 169 4.66 1.94 5.85
N PHE A 170 4.87 3.23 5.69
CA PHE A 170 5.91 3.79 4.84
C PHE A 170 6.98 4.44 5.71
N THR A 171 8.25 4.01 5.59
CA THR A 171 9.35 4.47 6.41
C THR A 171 10.55 4.87 5.56
N GLN A 172 11.51 5.57 6.16
CA GLN A 172 12.83 5.77 5.55
C GLN A 172 13.56 4.43 5.37
N ALA A 173 14.45 4.35 4.38
CA ALA A 173 15.12 3.11 4.01
C ALA A 173 16.02 2.52 5.10
N ASN A 174 16.52 3.32 6.03
CA ASN A 174 17.39 2.90 7.14
C ASN A 174 16.63 2.38 8.37
N VAL A 175 15.31 2.50 8.40
CA VAL A 175 14.49 2.00 9.51
C VAL A 175 14.52 0.47 9.54
N ASP A 176 14.67 -0.12 10.74
CA ASP A 176 14.64 -1.57 10.94
C ASP A 176 13.24 -2.13 10.61
N ASP A 177 13.19 -3.32 10.01
CA ASP A 177 11.93 -3.94 9.59
C ASP A 177 11.00 -4.29 10.76
N ARG A 178 11.53 -4.35 11.98
CA ARG A 178 10.79 -4.61 13.22
C ARG A 178 10.10 -3.36 13.79
N GLU A 179 10.58 -2.15 13.46
CA GLU A 179 10.05 -0.90 14.03
C GLU A 179 8.53 -0.71 13.78
N PRO A 180 7.99 -0.99 12.59
CA PRO A 180 6.55 -0.90 12.38
C PRO A 180 5.72 -1.74 13.36
N LEU A 181 6.19 -2.94 13.71
CA LEU A 181 5.49 -3.85 14.62
C LEU A 181 5.49 -3.40 16.09
N LYS A 182 6.32 -2.42 16.47
CA LYS A 182 6.26 -1.78 17.79
C LYS A 182 5.16 -0.73 17.90
N ASN A 183 4.61 -0.30 16.75
CA ASN A 183 3.50 0.65 16.71
C ASN A 183 2.17 -0.12 16.76
N LYS A 184 1.43 0.01 17.87
CA LYS A 184 0.14 -0.65 18.04
C LYS A 184 -0.86 -0.35 16.93
N ASN A 185 -0.87 0.88 16.42
CA ASN A 185 -1.78 1.27 15.33
C ASN A 185 -1.55 0.47 14.04
N PHE A 186 -0.33 -0.05 13.83
CA PHE A 186 0.01 -0.85 12.64
C PHE A 186 -0.48 -2.29 12.73
N HIS A 187 -0.76 -2.79 13.92
CA HIS A 187 -1.17 -4.19 14.10
C HIS A 187 -2.47 -4.38 14.92
N ASP A 188 -3.16 -3.29 15.27
CA ASP A 188 -4.41 -3.33 16.06
C ASP A 188 -5.53 -4.16 15.41
N LYS A 189 -5.53 -4.24 14.08
CA LYS A 189 -6.49 -5.02 13.28
C LYS A 189 -6.06 -6.47 13.03
N ILE A 190 -4.86 -6.86 13.53
CA ILE A 190 -4.26 -8.16 13.28
C ILE A 190 -4.42 -9.03 14.52
N PHE A 191 -4.76 -10.29 14.32
CA PHE A 191 -4.84 -11.30 15.38
C PHE A 191 -4.41 -12.68 14.87
N GLY A 192 -4.10 -13.58 15.76
CA GLY A 192 -3.74 -14.96 15.43
C GLY A 192 -2.28 -15.09 15.01
N LYS A 193 -1.99 -15.71 13.87
CA LYS A 193 -0.62 -16.04 13.44
C LYS A 193 -0.09 -15.03 12.42
N LEU A 194 1.07 -14.45 12.72
CA LEU A 194 1.80 -13.54 11.83
C LEU A 194 3.10 -14.20 11.37
N PHE A 195 3.26 -14.43 10.07
CA PHE A 195 4.43 -15.06 9.47
C PHE A 195 5.38 -14.02 8.90
N GLY A 196 6.60 -13.95 9.44
CA GLY A 196 7.64 -13.01 9.02
C GLY A 196 8.94 -13.68 8.57
N ASP A 197 9.83 -12.90 7.98
CA ASP A 197 11.19 -13.34 7.66
C ASP A 197 12.09 -13.36 8.91
N LYS A 198 13.30 -13.88 8.78
CA LYS A 198 14.34 -13.91 9.83
C LYS A 198 14.73 -12.52 10.34
N GLY A 199 14.46 -11.47 9.56
CA GLY A 199 14.64 -10.08 9.95
C GLY A 199 13.80 -9.68 11.15
N TYR A 200 12.63 -10.28 11.33
CA TYR A 200 11.68 -9.99 12.41
C TYR A 200 11.99 -10.69 13.74
N ILE A 201 13.06 -11.50 13.82
CA ILE A 201 13.43 -12.20 15.06
C ILE A 201 13.85 -11.20 16.15
N SER A 202 13.04 -11.13 17.22
CA SER A 202 13.32 -10.37 18.44
C SER A 202 12.49 -10.98 19.57
N LYS A 203 13.11 -11.25 20.72
CA LYS A 203 12.40 -11.81 21.88
C LYS A 203 11.39 -10.80 22.44
N THR A 204 11.82 -9.57 22.64
CA THR A 204 10.95 -8.49 23.14
C THR A 204 9.74 -8.26 22.23
N LEU A 205 9.96 -8.17 20.92
CA LEU A 205 8.87 -8.02 19.97
C LEU A 205 7.90 -9.22 19.97
N PHE A 206 8.43 -10.43 20.12
CA PHE A 206 7.59 -11.63 20.23
C PHE A 206 6.70 -11.57 21.48
N ASP A 207 7.29 -11.23 22.63
CA ASP A 207 6.54 -11.15 23.89
C ASP A 207 5.46 -10.05 23.85
N GLU A 208 5.79 -8.87 23.30
CA GLU A 208 4.85 -7.76 23.12
C GLU A 208 3.68 -8.14 22.21
N LEU A 209 3.95 -8.69 21.02
CA LEU A 209 2.92 -9.10 20.08
C LEU A 209 2.06 -10.24 20.63
N PHE A 210 2.64 -11.15 21.41
CA PHE A 210 1.90 -12.25 22.04
C PHE A 210 0.86 -11.74 23.05
N ILE A 211 1.20 -10.70 23.82
CA ILE A 211 0.24 -10.02 24.72
C ILE A 211 -0.91 -9.39 23.93
N ASP A 212 -0.63 -8.84 22.74
CA ASP A 212 -1.64 -8.25 21.86
C ASP A 212 -2.41 -9.31 21.02
N GLY A 213 -2.23 -10.61 21.32
CA GLY A 213 -2.95 -11.73 20.66
C GLY A 213 -2.38 -12.13 19.30
N ILE A 214 -1.14 -11.74 19.00
CA ILE A 214 -0.44 -12.03 17.73
C ILE A 214 0.72 -12.98 17.99
N HIS A 215 0.66 -14.16 17.42
CA HIS A 215 1.74 -15.14 17.48
C HIS A 215 2.69 -14.96 16.28
N LEU A 216 3.82 -14.28 16.49
CA LEU A 216 4.84 -14.07 15.47
C LEU A 216 5.62 -15.37 15.21
N ILE A 217 5.59 -15.85 13.97
CA ILE A 217 6.26 -17.08 13.53
C ILE A 217 7.30 -16.73 12.46
N THR A 218 8.57 -17.07 12.73
CA THR A 218 9.68 -16.81 11.82
C THR A 218 10.55 -18.06 11.62
N ARG A 219 11.34 -18.08 10.54
CA ARG A 219 12.37 -19.10 10.37
C ARG A 219 13.51 -18.86 11.35
N LEU A 220 13.98 -19.92 12.03
CA LEU A 220 15.14 -19.86 12.89
C LEU A 220 16.44 -19.54 12.12
N ARG A 221 17.37 -18.82 12.75
CA ARG A 221 18.75 -18.67 12.23
C ARG A 221 19.54 -19.95 12.48
N LYS A 222 20.58 -20.22 11.68
CA LYS A 222 21.43 -21.43 11.80
C LYS A 222 22.05 -21.63 13.19
N ASN A 223 22.31 -20.55 13.91
CA ASN A 223 22.93 -20.53 15.24
C ASN A 223 21.92 -20.49 16.40
N MET A 224 20.62 -20.61 16.13
CA MET A 224 19.59 -20.68 17.17
C MET A 224 19.27 -22.14 17.50
N LYS A 225 18.92 -22.39 18.78
CA LYS A 225 18.43 -23.71 19.21
C LYS A 225 17.16 -24.06 18.42
N ASN A 226 17.07 -25.30 17.98
CA ASN A 226 15.86 -25.79 17.32
C ASN A 226 14.67 -25.71 18.28
N SER A 227 13.59 -25.14 17.80
CA SER A 227 12.29 -25.10 18.47
C SER A 227 11.32 -26.02 17.73
N LEU A 228 10.54 -26.78 18.49
CA LEU A 228 9.48 -27.59 17.92
C LEU A 228 8.42 -26.63 17.33
N MET A 229 8.13 -26.79 16.07
CA MET A 229 7.12 -26.03 15.34
C MET A 229 6.07 -26.99 14.79
N LEU A 230 4.80 -26.65 14.96
CA LEU A 230 3.71 -27.45 14.38
C LEU A 230 3.89 -27.59 12.88
N LEU A 231 3.58 -28.76 12.32
CA LEU A 231 3.72 -29.02 10.89
C LEU A 231 2.95 -27.99 10.06
N HIS A 232 1.74 -27.64 10.49
CA HIS A 232 0.91 -26.63 9.85
C HIS A 232 1.62 -25.25 9.79
N ASP A 233 2.23 -24.81 10.88
CA ASP A 233 2.96 -23.54 10.91
C ASP A 233 4.20 -23.56 10.02
N LYS A 234 4.87 -24.72 9.94
CA LYS A 234 6.01 -24.94 9.04
C LYS A 234 5.59 -24.86 7.56
N LEU A 235 4.40 -25.38 7.23
CA LEU A 235 3.84 -25.29 5.88
C LEU A 235 3.47 -23.83 5.55
N LEU A 236 2.75 -23.14 6.43
CA LEU A 236 2.39 -21.73 6.25
C LEU A 236 3.63 -20.83 6.14
N LEU A 237 4.65 -21.08 6.94
CA LEU A 237 5.91 -20.34 6.85
C LEU A 237 6.62 -20.50 5.49
N ARG A 238 6.46 -21.64 4.80
CA ARG A 238 6.92 -21.81 3.41
C ARG A 238 6.07 -21.02 2.43
N LYS A 239 4.76 -20.86 2.72
CA LYS A 239 3.81 -20.09 1.90
C LYS A 239 3.97 -18.58 2.05
N ARG A 240 4.89 -18.08 2.88
CA ARG A 240 5.24 -16.66 2.98
C ARG A 240 5.62 -16.01 1.62
N VAL A 241 6.02 -16.81 0.65
CA VAL A 241 6.21 -16.36 -0.75
C VAL A 241 4.99 -15.59 -1.29
N LEU A 242 3.81 -15.77 -0.71
CA LEU A 242 2.61 -15.02 -1.05
C LEU A 242 2.83 -13.50 -0.94
N VAL A 243 3.44 -13.02 0.16
CA VAL A 243 3.69 -11.57 0.33
C VAL A 243 4.71 -11.04 -0.68
N GLU A 244 5.66 -11.87 -1.11
CA GLU A 244 6.61 -11.53 -2.18
C GLU A 244 5.87 -11.36 -3.52
N SER A 245 4.89 -12.22 -3.81
CA SER A 245 4.03 -12.10 -5.01
C SER A 245 3.18 -10.83 -4.96
N VAL A 246 2.63 -10.47 -3.80
CA VAL A 246 1.89 -9.20 -3.62
C VAL A 246 2.82 -8.01 -3.84
N ASN A 247 4.03 -8.03 -3.27
CA ASN A 247 5.03 -7.00 -3.50
C ASN A 247 5.41 -6.85 -4.98
N ASP A 248 5.50 -7.96 -5.70
CA ASP A 248 5.77 -7.97 -7.15
C ASP A 248 4.61 -7.34 -7.95
N GLU A 249 3.37 -7.70 -7.64
CA GLU A 249 2.20 -7.07 -8.27
C GLU A 249 2.10 -5.57 -7.99
N LEU A 250 2.36 -5.15 -6.75
CA LEU A 250 2.40 -3.73 -6.41
C LEU A 250 3.44 -2.97 -7.23
N LYS A 251 4.63 -3.53 -7.42
CA LYS A 251 5.72 -2.88 -8.16
C LYS A 251 5.52 -2.93 -9.67
N ASN A 252 5.17 -4.08 -10.22
CA ASN A 252 5.19 -4.34 -11.67
C ASN A 252 3.82 -4.18 -12.32
N THR A 253 2.73 -4.50 -11.61
CA THR A 253 1.37 -4.32 -12.13
C THR A 253 0.82 -2.93 -11.76
N CYS A 254 0.92 -2.55 -10.48
CA CYS A 254 0.45 -1.25 -10.01
C CYS A 254 1.50 -0.12 -10.10
N ASN A 255 2.74 -0.41 -10.54
CA ASN A 255 3.79 0.58 -10.79
C ASN A 255 4.04 1.57 -9.63
N ILE A 256 3.99 1.11 -8.37
CA ILE A 256 4.21 1.99 -7.20
C ILE A 256 5.64 2.51 -7.10
N GLU A 257 6.61 1.78 -7.66
CA GLU A 257 8.02 2.18 -7.69
C GLU A 257 8.29 3.04 -8.92
N HIS A 258 8.00 4.34 -8.81
CA HIS A 258 8.21 5.31 -9.87
C HIS A 258 9.20 6.39 -9.42
N THR A 259 10.27 6.60 -10.18
CA THR A 259 11.41 7.43 -9.76
C THR A 259 11.39 8.86 -10.31
N ARG A 260 10.37 9.28 -11.07
CA ARG A 260 10.30 10.57 -11.77
C ARG A 260 9.35 11.57 -11.13
N HIS A 261 9.22 11.54 -9.81
CA HIS A 261 8.40 12.51 -9.08
C HIS A 261 9.17 13.81 -8.83
N ARG A 262 8.49 14.94 -8.97
CA ARG A 262 9.04 16.28 -8.75
C ARG A 262 8.69 16.85 -7.37
N SER A 263 7.81 16.21 -6.63
CA SER A 263 7.47 16.53 -5.24
C SER A 263 7.19 15.25 -4.46
N PHE A 264 7.27 15.36 -3.13
CA PHE A 264 6.98 14.25 -2.23
C PHE A 264 5.48 13.91 -2.23
N GLU A 265 4.62 14.92 -2.29
CA GLU A 265 3.17 14.74 -2.35
C GLU A 265 2.75 13.93 -3.58
N ASN A 266 3.33 14.21 -4.74
CA ASN A 266 3.06 13.45 -5.96
C ASN A 266 3.57 12.00 -5.87
N PHE A 267 4.68 11.79 -5.17
CA PHE A 267 5.18 10.45 -4.89
C PHE A 267 4.22 9.69 -3.95
N LEU A 268 3.77 10.31 -2.86
CA LEU A 268 2.78 9.70 -1.95
C LEU A 268 1.47 9.42 -2.67
N SER A 269 0.99 10.35 -3.50
CA SER A 269 -0.23 10.14 -4.28
C SER A 269 -0.11 8.94 -5.22
N ASN A 270 1.05 8.77 -5.89
CA ASN A 270 1.32 7.61 -6.73
C ASN A 270 1.35 6.31 -5.90
N LEU A 271 1.95 6.33 -4.71
CA LEU A 271 2.01 5.17 -3.83
C LEU A 271 0.60 4.77 -3.36
N LEU A 272 -0.16 5.73 -2.82
CA LEU A 272 -1.52 5.48 -2.32
C LEU A 272 -2.46 5.00 -3.43
N SER A 273 -2.45 5.68 -4.59
CA SER A 273 -3.30 5.27 -5.71
C SER A 273 -2.92 3.89 -6.27
N GLY A 274 -1.65 3.50 -6.20
CA GLY A 274 -1.20 2.15 -6.55
C GLY A 274 -1.68 1.09 -5.55
N LEU A 275 -1.66 1.38 -4.24
CA LEU A 275 -2.22 0.50 -3.21
C LEU A 275 -3.75 0.37 -3.35
N ILE A 276 -4.44 1.47 -3.63
CA ILE A 276 -5.88 1.45 -3.93
C ILE A 276 -6.15 0.62 -5.20
N ALA A 277 -5.39 0.82 -6.27
CA ALA A 277 -5.56 0.07 -7.51
C ALA A 277 -5.36 -1.44 -7.29
N TYR A 278 -4.43 -1.83 -6.42
CA TYR A 278 -4.24 -3.23 -6.04
C TYR A 278 -5.52 -3.83 -5.42
N SER A 279 -6.24 -3.08 -4.57
CA SER A 279 -7.50 -3.57 -3.98
C SER A 279 -8.57 -3.90 -5.04
N PHE A 280 -8.55 -3.20 -6.18
CA PHE A 280 -9.46 -3.41 -7.31
C PHE A 280 -8.99 -4.45 -8.34
N LEU A 281 -7.85 -5.11 -8.13
CA LEU A 281 -7.43 -6.19 -9.03
C LEU A 281 -8.43 -7.34 -8.97
N PRO A 282 -8.83 -7.89 -10.13
CA PRO A 282 -9.85 -8.95 -10.20
C PRO A 282 -9.37 -10.26 -9.59
N LYS A 283 -8.06 -10.48 -9.56
CA LYS A 283 -7.44 -11.67 -8.98
C LYS A 283 -6.22 -11.22 -8.18
N LYS A 284 -6.17 -11.64 -6.92
CA LYS A 284 -5.01 -11.45 -6.05
C LYS A 284 -4.30 -12.78 -5.82
N PRO A 285 -2.98 -12.78 -5.60
CA PRO A 285 -2.28 -13.97 -5.09
C PRO A 285 -2.96 -14.43 -3.81
N SER A 286 -3.32 -15.71 -3.70
CA SER A 286 -4.03 -16.24 -2.53
C SER A 286 -3.61 -17.66 -2.22
N LEU A 287 -3.78 -18.08 -0.97
CA LEU A 287 -3.59 -19.46 -0.53
C LEU A 287 -4.94 -20.18 -0.54
N ARG A 288 -4.95 -21.39 -1.04
CA ARG A 288 -6.05 -22.33 -0.82
C ARG A 288 -5.80 -23.04 0.50
N MET A 289 -6.48 -22.60 1.55
CA MET A 289 -6.30 -23.15 2.90
C MET A 289 -6.73 -24.62 2.98
N ASP A 290 -7.69 -25.03 2.15
CA ASP A 290 -8.16 -26.43 2.06
C ASP A 290 -7.02 -27.37 1.62
N ASP A 291 -6.18 -26.96 0.65
CA ASP A 291 -5.02 -27.75 0.20
C ASP A 291 -3.97 -27.93 1.33
N ILE A 292 -3.95 -27.07 2.33
CA ILE A 292 -3.03 -27.14 3.48
C ILE A 292 -3.57 -28.06 4.55
N ILE A 293 -4.89 -28.16 4.68
CA ILE A 293 -5.59 -29.04 5.64
C ILE A 293 -5.57 -30.48 5.14
N ASP A 294 -5.81 -30.72 3.85
CA ASP A 294 -5.81 -32.06 3.24
C ASP A 294 -4.43 -32.73 3.30
N ASN A 295 -3.36 -31.96 3.15
CA ASN A 295 -2.00 -32.47 3.35
C ASN A 295 -1.71 -32.90 4.81
N LYS A 296 -2.54 -32.55 5.80
CA LYS A 296 -2.46 -33.09 7.16
C LYS A 296 -2.92 -34.55 7.25
N GLN A 297 -3.89 -34.96 6.46
CA GLN A 297 -4.41 -36.33 6.47
C GLN A 297 -3.40 -37.30 5.83
N ILE A 298 -2.66 -36.87 4.80
CA ILE A 298 -1.66 -37.69 4.10
C ILE A 298 -0.41 -37.95 4.95
N ALA A 299 0.01 -36.99 5.79
CA ALA A 299 1.19 -37.10 6.65
C ALA A 299 1.00 -38.05 7.86
N ASN A 300 -0.24 -38.45 8.17
CA ASN A 300 -0.55 -39.41 9.24
C ASN A 300 -0.53 -40.87 8.78
N PHE A 301 -0.28 -41.13 7.48
CA PHE A 301 -0.26 -42.49 6.90
C PHE A 301 1.09 -42.86 6.26
N ALA A 302 2.18 -42.13 6.50
CA ALA A 302 3.53 -42.43 6.02
C ALA A 302 4.53 -42.58 7.17
#